data_d08ee48613f261e2bf996aeec1b7b95c
#
_entry.id   d08ee48613f261e2bf996aeec1b7b95c
#
_cell.length_a   1.000
_cell.length_b   1.000
_cell.length_c   1.000
_cell.angle_alpha   90.00
_cell.angle_beta   90.00
_cell.angle_gamma   90.00
#
_symmetry.space_group_name_H-M   'P 1'
#
loop_
_entity.id
_entity.type
_entity.pdbx_description
1 polymer ?
#
loop_
_entity_poly.entity_id
_entity_poly.type
_entity_poly.pdbx_seq_one_letter_code
_entity_poly.pdbx_strand_id
1 'polypeptide(L)'
;KRLDHDFFNMLTLMLAETDGSKPKKEHTDEDGNDHGGTMKIDATCCDAEVRYPTDSSLLEDGNRLIDRLLDKFCARHKVKKPQTHRPEARQAFIGLIKKKRKGKKLIDKTKLIQIRCLQADFQLFLDFLGKQSNTLLACFSRHDYKCLQAAFKMYEQQKMMFEQNVLRCADRIISIYQPHLRPIVRGKVKTTVEFGAKIGASI
;
A
#
# COMPACT_ATOMS: atom_id res chain seq x y z
N LYS A 1 18.13 -0.49 -13.24
CA LYS A 1 18.43 0.53 -12.18
C LYS A 1 17.53 0.22 -10.99
N ARG A 2 18.11 0.11 -9.80
CA ARG A 2 17.37 -0.01 -8.55
C ARG A 2 16.60 1.29 -8.32
N LEU A 3 15.33 1.20 -7.93
CA LEU A 3 14.61 2.32 -7.33
C LEU A 3 15.41 2.76 -6.10
N ASP A 4 15.72 4.04 -6.05
CA ASP A 4 16.69 4.58 -5.10
C ASP A 4 16.12 4.49 -3.69
N HIS A 5 16.77 3.72 -2.82
CA HIS A 5 16.40 3.58 -1.41
C HIS A 5 16.43 4.93 -0.70
N ASP A 6 17.27 5.86 -1.19
CA ASP A 6 17.44 7.20 -0.62
C ASP A 6 16.20 8.08 -0.80
N PHE A 7 15.51 7.96 -1.94
CA PHE A 7 14.23 8.66 -2.15
C PHE A 7 13.15 8.17 -1.17
N PHE A 8 13.11 6.87 -0.91
CA PHE A 8 12.15 6.30 0.02
C PHE A 8 12.43 6.73 1.46
N ASN A 9 13.70 6.78 1.83
CA ASN A 9 14.14 7.31 3.12
C ASN A 9 13.77 8.80 3.25
N MET A 10 13.97 9.60 2.19
CA MET A 10 13.57 11.01 2.15
C MET A 10 12.06 11.18 2.32
N LEU A 11 11.25 10.34 1.67
CA LEU A 11 9.79 10.36 1.77
C LEU A 11 9.33 9.99 3.20
N THR A 12 10.02 9.04 3.82
CA THR A 12 9.76 8.61 5.20
C THR A 12 10.15 9.70 6.21
N LEU A 13 11.26 10.39 6.01
CA LEU A 13 11.70 11.52 6.83
C LEU A 13 10.71 12.68 6.72
N MET A 14 10.24 13.02 5.52
CA MET A 14 9.23 14.07 5.33
C MET A 14 7.90 13.75 6.01
N LEU A 15 7.50 12.48 6.04
CA LEU A 15 6.31 12.04 6.78
C LEU A 15 6.52 12.16 8.28
N ALA A 16 7.71 11.86 8.78
CA ALA A 16 8.06 12.00 10.20
C ALA A 16 8.06 13.47 10.64
N GLU A 17 8.55 14.39 9.81
CA GLU A 17 8.55 15.84 10.09
C GLU A 17 7.13 16.44 10.10
N THR A 18 6.20 15.89 9.31
CA THR A 18 4.79 16.33 9.31
C THR A 18 3.97 15.72 10.45
N ASP A 19 4.46 14.65 11.08
CA ASP A 19 3.85 14.05 12.25
C ASP A 19 4.35 14.74 13.52
N GLY A 20 3.83 15.94 13.81
CA GLY A 20 4.05 16.65 15.08
C GLY A 20 3.47 15.89 16.29
N SER A 21 3.61 14.57 16.33
CA SER A 21 3.33 13.77 17.52
C SER A 21 4.38 14.10 18.56
N LYS A 22 4.03 15.00 19.48
CA LYS A 22 4.75 15.14 20.75
C LYS A 22 4.96 13.75 21.33
N PRO A 23 6.14 13.45 21.91
CA PRO A 23 6.33 12.19 22.60
C PRO A 23 5.22 12.05 23.63
N LYS A 24 4.50 10.92 23.60
CA LYS A 24 3.51 10.61 24.63
C LYS A 24 4.26 10.68 25.95
N LYS A 25 3.87 11.63 26.80
CA LYS A 25 4.26 11.60 28.20
C LYS A 25 3.76 10.27 28.75
N GLU A 26 4.66 9.46 29.27
CA GLU A 26 4.30 8.34 30.13
C GLU A 26 3.47 8.93 31.27
N HIS A 27 2.20 8.56 31.33
CA HIS A 27 1.36 8.81 32.49
C HIS A 27 1.79 7.82 33.56
N THR A 28 2.73 8.24 34.38
CA THR A 28 2.89 7.70 35.71
C THR A 28 1.81 8.36 36.56
N ASP A 29 0.80 7.59 36.95
CA ASP A 29 -0.17 8.05 37.93
C ASP A 29 0.56 8.29 39.26
N GLU A 30 0.27 9.43 39.90
CA GLU A 30 0.99 9.94 41.08
C GLU A 30 0.76 9.07 42.35
N ASP A 31 -0.02 8.02 42.23
CA ASP A 31 -0.33 7.14 43.37
C ASP A 31 0.32 5.78 43.29
N GLY A 32 1.55 5.60 43.21
CA GLY A 32 2.39 4.37 43.31
C GLY A 32 1.70 3.02 43.65
N ASN A 33 0.47 2.83 43.25
CA ASN A 33 -0.34 1.67 43.55
C ASN A 33 -0.24 0.68 42.38
N ASP A 34 0.48 -0.39 42.64
CA ASP A 34 0.59 -1.57 41.79
C ASP A 34 -0.80 -2.23 41.66
N HIS A 35 -1.56 -1.84 40.62
CA HIS A 35 -2.87 -2.44 40.37
C HIS A 35 -2.64 -3.86 39.82
N GLY A 36 -2.50 -4.82 40.72
CA GLY A 36 -2.36 -6.24 40.42
C GLY A 36 -3.62 -6.91 39.85
N GLY A 37 -4.36 -6.18 39.01
CA GLY A 37 -5.51 -6.71 38.28
C GLY A 37 -5.09 -7.57 37.07
N THR A 38 -5.80 -8.67 36.84
CA THR A 38 -5.61 -9.48 35.63
C THR A 38 -6.28 -8.80 34.45
N MET A 39 -5.49 -8.23 33.53
CA MET A 39 -6.00 -7.67 32.28
C MET A 39 -6.27 -8.80 31.28
N LYS A 40 -7.53 -9.09 30.99
CA LYS A 40 -7.92 -9.98 29.89
C LYS A 40 -8.08 -9.16 28.63
N ILE A 41 -7.21 -9.41 27.65
CA ILE A 41 -7.29 -8.80 26.32
C ILE A 41 -7.91 -9.83 25.38
N ASP A 42 -9.13 -9.57 24.92
CA ASP A 42 -9.71 -10.31 23.80
C ASP A 42 -9.49 -9.55 22.51
N ALA A 43 -8.93 -10.24 21.50
CA ALA A 43 -8.69 -9.65 20.19
C ALA A 43 -9.92 -9.87 19.30
N THR A 44 -10.65 -8.81 19.05
CA THR A 44 -11.74 -8.83 18.07
C THR A 44 -11.30 -8.22 16.74
N CYS A 45 -11.97 -8.62 15.66
CA CYS A 45 -11.78 -8.04 14.35
C CYS A 45 -12.91 -7.06 14.06
N CYS A 46 -12.54 -5.82 13.71
CA CYS A 46 -13.47 -4.90 13.09
C CYS A 46 -13.40 -5.15 11.57
N ASP A 47 -14.45 -5.77 11.01
CA ASP A 47 -14.50 -6.06 9.58
C ASP A 47 -14.45 -4.76 8.79
N ALA A 48 -13.53 -4.71 7.82
CA ALA A 48 -13.43 -3.60 6.90
C ALA A 48 -14.07 -3.98 5.55
N GLU A 49 -14.89 -3.10 5.01
CA GLU A 49 -15.42 -3.23 3.65
C GLU A 49 -14.29 -3.05 2.63
N VAL A 50 -13.48 -4.08 2.44
CA VAL A 50 -12.46 -4.11 1.41
C VAL A 50 -12.77 -5.19 0.40
N ARG A 51 -12.59 -4.85 -0.88
CA ARG A 51 -12.62 -5.87 -1.94
C ARG A 51 -11.61 -6.97 -1.63
N TYR A 52 -11.98 -8.24 -1.85
CA TYR A 52 -11.04 -9.36 -1.70
C TYR A 52 -9.72 -9.06 -2.44
N PRO A 53 -8.58 -9.02 -1.73
CA PRO A 53 -7.32 -8.56 -2.29
C PRO A 53 -6.65 -9.67 -3.10
N THR A 54 -6.84 -9.66 -4.42
CA THR A 54 -6.04 -10.47 -5.33
C THR A 54 -4.78 -9.71 -5.73
N ASP A 55 -3.69 -10.41 -6.05
CA ASP A 55 -2.43 -9.79 -6.49
C ASP A 55 -2.64 -8.83 -7.65
N SER A 56 -3.38 -9.28 -8.68
CA SER A 56 -3.65 -8.46 -9.86
C SER A 56 -4.51 -7.24 -9.53
N SER A 57 -5.40 -7.33 -8.54
CA SER A 57 -6.21 -6.18 -8.13
C SER A 57 -5.40 -5.15 -7.33
N LEU A 58 -4.47 -5.60 -6.51
CA LEU A 58 -3.56 -4.72 -5.77
C LEU A 58 -2.59 -4.00 -6.72
N LEU A 59 -2.04 -4.72 -7.71
CA LEU A 59 -1.19 -4.13 -8.74
C LEU A 59 -1.95 -3.11 -9.59
N GLU A 60 -3.23 -3.37 -9.92
CA GLU A 60 -4.08 -2.40 -10.62
C GLU A 60 -4.32 -1.14 -9.77
N ASP A 61 -4.54 -1.30 -8.47
CA ASP A 61 -4.71 -0.18 -7.56
C ASP A 61 -3.41 0.66 -7.47
N GLY A 62 -2.23 0.01 -7.46
CA GLY A 62 -0.93 0.68 -7.50
C GLY A 62 -0.73 1.49 -8.79
N ASN A 63 -0.94 0.87 -9.96
CA ASN A 63 -0.85 1.55 -11.25
C ASN A 63 -1.81 2.75 -11.34
N ARG A 64 -3.04 2.60 -10.83
CA ARG A 64 -4.04 3.67 -10.80
C ARG A 64 -3.64 4.81 -9.86
N LEU A 65 -3.01 4.50 -8.72
CA LEU A 65 -2.56 5.50 -7.77
C LEU A 65 -1.49 6.40 -8.38
N ILE A 66 -0.44 5.83 -8.98
CA ILE A 66 0.65 6.59 -9.59
C ILE A 66 0.13 7.51 -10.70
N ASP A 67 -0.72 6.99 -11.56
CA ASP A 67 -1.33 7.75 -12.64
C ASP A 67 -2.15 8.95 -12.11
N ARG A 68 -2.94 8.74 -11.04
CA ARG A 68 -3.69 9.80 -10.35
C ARG A 68 -2.80 10.85 -9.70
N LEU A 69 -1.70 10.42 -9.08
CA LEU A 69 -0.75 11.36 -8.47
C LEU A 69 -0.05 12.22 -9.51
N LEU A 70 0.30 11.65 -10.67
CA LEU A 70 0.81 12.39 -11.82
C LEU A 70 -0.23 13.41 -12.33
N ASP A 71 -1.51 13.02 -12.45
CA ASP A 71 -2.58 13.95 -12.84
C ASP A 71 -2.66 15.14 -11.88
N LYS A 72 -2.70 14.85 -10.58
CA LYS A 72 -2.78 15.86 -9.52
C LYS A 72 -1.59 16.84 -9.58
N PHE A 73 -0.40 16.29 -9.77
CA PHE A 73 0.82 17.07 -9.92
C PHE A 73 0.78 17.97 -11.17
N CYS A 74 0.49 17.38 -12.32
CA CYS A 74 0.48 18.10 -13.59
C CYS A 74 -0.59 19.20 -13.62
N ALA A 75 -1.76 18.96 -13.04
CA ALA A 75 -2.81 19.96 -12.90
C ALA A 75 -2.37 21.14 -12.01
N ARG A 76 -1.68 20.85 -10.89
CA ARG A 76 -1.19 21.89 -9.96
C ARG A 76 -0.12 22.78 -10.58
N HIS A 77 0.81 22.19 -11.32
CA HIS A 77 1.96 22.87 -11.88
C HIS A 77 1.78 23.31 -13.33
N LYS A 78 0.60 23.03 -13.92
CA LYS A 78 0.28 23.35 -15.33
C LYS A 78 1.30 22.79 -16.32
N VAL A 79 1.83 21.61 -16.03
CA VAL A 79 2.78 20.89 -16.89
C VAL A 79 2.10 19.73 -17.61
N LYS A 80 2.59 19.39 -18.80
CA LYS A 80 2.05 18.29 -19.59
C LYS A 80 2.36 16.96 -18.89
N LYS A 81 1.31 16.12 -18.71
CA LYS A 81 1.47 14.78 -18.15
C LYS A 81 2.32 13.92 -19.08
N PRO A 82 3.34 13.20 -18.52
CA PRO A 82 4.07 12.21 -19.30
C PRO A 82 3.17 11.01 -19.60
N GLN A 83 3.50 10.29 -20.66
CA GLN A 83 2.79 9.06 -21.01
C GLN A 83 3.14 7.96 -20.01
N THR A 84 2.12 7.42 -19.32
CA THR A 84 2.25 6.32 -18.36
C THR A 84 1.98 4.96 -19.02
N HIS A 85 2.41 3.88 -18.37
CA HIS A 85 2.15 2.50 -18.80
C HIS A 85 0.81 1.97 -18.29
N ARG A 86 0.03 2.81 -17.63
CA ARG A 86 -1.28 2.44 -17.09
C ARG A 86 -2.25 1.82 -18.10
N PRO A 87 -2.37 2.31 -19.35
CA PRO A 87 -3.28 1.69 -20.33
C PRO A 87 -2.96 0.22 -20.57
N GLU A 88 -1.67 -0.14 -20.67
CA GLU A 88 -1.22 -1.53 -20.85
C GLU A 88 -1.55 -2.39 -19.62
N ALA A 89 -1.22 -1.92 -18.42
CA ALA A 89 -1.54 -2.60 -17.17
C ALA A 89 -3.06 -2.83 -17.03
N ARG A 90 -3.85 -1.81 -17.35
CA ARG A 90 -5.32 -1.86 -17.32
C ARG A 90 -5.89 -2.85 -18.31
N GLN A 91 -5.37 -2.87 -19.54
CA GLN A 91 -5.80 -3.81 -20.58
C GLN A 91 -5.52 -5.26 -20.16
N ALA A 92 -4.33 -5.53 -19.63
CA ALA A 92 -3.96 -6.84 -19.10
C ALA A 92 -4.90 -7.28 -17.97
N PHE A 93 -5.20 -6.38 -17.02
CA PHE A 93 -6.14 -6.64 -15.92
C PHE A 93 -7.55 -6.94 -16.41
N ILE A 94 -8.10 -6.11 -17.32
CA ILE A 94 -9.44 -6.33 -17.91
C ILE A 94 -9.48 -7.66 -18.67
N GLY A 95 -8.42 -7.99 -19.41
CA GLY A 95 -8.29 -9.27 -20.10
C GLY A 95 -8.37 -10.45 -19.15
N LEU A 96 -7.78 -10.35 -17.95
CA LEU A 96 -7.86 -11.37 -16.92
C LEU A 96 -9.27 -11.50 -16.30
N ILE A 97 -9.88 -10.37 -15.90
CA ILE A 97 -11.18 -10.42 -15.21
C ILE A 97 -12.33 -10.87 -16.10
N LYS A 98 -12.27 -10.60 -17.40
CA LYS A 98 -13.28 -11.04 -18.38
C LYS A 98 -13.27 -12.56 -18.62
N LYS A 99 -12.20 -13.26 -18.28
CA LYS A 99 -12.12 -14.71 -18.45
C LYS A 99 -12.87 -15.45 -17.36
N LYS A 100 -13.80 -16.33 -17.75
CA LYS A 100 -14.55 -17.18 -16.81
C LYS A 100 -13.62 -18.15 -16.07
N ARG A 101 -12.67 -18.77 -16.77
CA ARG A 101 -11.63 -19.65 -16.19
C ARG A 101 -10.27 -18.94 -16.25
N LYS A 102 -9.64 -18.79 -15.11
CA LYS A 102 -8.36 -18.08 -14.94
C LYS A 102 -7.26 -19.11 -14.68
N GLY A 103 -6.59 -19.57 -15.73
CA GLY A 103 -5.44 -20.47 -15.58
C GLY A 103 -4.22 -19.75 -15.01
N LYS A 104 -3.34 -20.48 -14.31
CA LYS A 104 -2.12 -19.96 -13.70
C LYS A 104 -1.27 -19.14 -14.69
N LYS A 105 -1.04 -19.69 -15.89
CA LYS A 105 -0.26 -19.00 -16.94
C LYS A 105 -0.80 -17.60 -17.28
N LEU A 106 -2.12 -17.44 -17.35
CA LEU A 106 -2.74 -16.14 -17.63
C LEU A 106 -2.59 -15.18 -16.46
N ILE A 107 -2.76 -15.67 -15.23
CA ILE A 107 -2.57 -14.88 -14.01
C ILE A 107 -1.12 -14.40 -13.94
N ASP A 108 -0.15 -15.27 -14.10
CA ASP A 108 1.28 -14.95 -14.02
C ASP A 108 1.69 -13.97 -15.12
N LYS A 109 1.21 -14.17 -16.36
CA LYS A 109 1.44 -13.21 -17.46
C LYS A 109 0.89 -11.82 -17.13
N THR A 110 -0.33 -11.75 -16.59
CA THR A 110 -0.96 -10.47 -16.20
C THR A 110 -0.18 -9.79 -15.08
N LYS A 111 0.20 -10.54 -14.05
CA LYS A 111 1.01 -10.02 -12.93
C LYS A 111 2.34 -9.46 -13.42
N LEU A 112 3.04 -10.19 -14.31
CA LEU A 112 4.32 -9.74 -14.88
C LEU A 112 4.17 -8.40 -15.61
N ILE A 113 3.14 -8.26 -16.46
CA ILE A 113 2.87 -7.01 -17.17
C ILE A 113 2.60 -5.88 -16.15
N GLN A 114 1.71 -6.11 -15.20
CA GLN A 114 1.35 -5.10 -14.19
C GLN A 114 2.55 -4.67 -13.32
N ILE A 115 3.43 -5.61 -12.92
CA ILE A 115 4.64 -5.31 -12.15
C ILE A 115 5.60 -4.46 -12.98
N ARG A 116 5.82 -4.80 -14.27
CA ARG A 116 6.70 -4.05 -15.16
C ARG A 116 6.18 -2.63 -15.40
N CYS A 117 4.88 -2.50 -15.68
CA CYS A 117 4.24 -1.20 -15.85
C CYS A 117 4.37 -0.35 -14.58
N LEU A 118 4.09 -0.92 -13.42
CA LEU A 118 4.18 -0.21 -12.15
C LEU A 118 5.61 0.21 -11.84
N GLN A 119 6.60 -0.64 -12.12
CA GLN A 119 8.02 -0.29 -11.97
C GLN A 119 8.42 0.90 -12.86
N ALA A 120 8.01 0.85 -14.14
CA ALA A 120 8.31 1.90 -15.08
C ALA A 120 7.63 3.22 -14.70
N ASP A 121 6.38 3.15 -14.25
CA ASP A 121 5.62 4.34 -13.82
C ASP A 121 6.14 4.91 -12.50
N PHE A 122 6.63 4.10 -11.56
CA PHE A 122 7.37 4.60 -10.40
C PHE A 122 8.64 5.36 -10.81
N GLN A 123 9.46 4.78 -11.69
CA GLN A 123 10.68 5.45 -12.16
C GLN A 123 10.34 6.76 -12.88
N LEU A 124 9.35 6.73 -13.76
CA LEU A 124 8.87 7.92 -14.46
C LEU A 124 8.36 8.99 -13.49
N PHE A 125 7.64 8.61 -12.44
CA PHE A 125 7.17 9.51 -11.39
C PHE A 125 8.35 10.17 -10.66
N LEU A 126 9.37 9.40 -10.29
CA LEU A 126 10.58 9.91 -9.62
C LEU A 126 11.37 10.86 -10.52
N ASP A 127 11.63 10.46 -11.77
CA ASP A 127 12.37 11.26 -12.74
C ASP A 127 11.64 12.57 -13.06
N PHE A 128 10.32 12.52 -13.10
CA PHE A 128 9.48 13.69 -13.34
C PHE A 128 9.47 14.65 -12.16
N LEU A 129 9.38 14.14 -10.95
CA LEU A 129 9.49 14.95 -9.73
C LEU A 129 10.88 15.53 -9.55
N GLY A 130 11.94 14.77 -9.78
CA GLY A 130 13.33 15.21 -9.61
C GLY A 130 13.76 16.33 -10.56
N LYS A 131 13.08 16.50 -11.70
CA LYS A 131 13.31 17.60 -12.65
C LYS A 131 12.70 18.92 -12.22
N GLN A 132 11.86 18.89 -11.25
CA GLN A 132 11.11 20.05 -10.78
C GLN A 132 11.61 20.41 -9.37
N SER A 133 11.58 21.65 -8.93
CA SER A 133 12.15 22.13 -7.67
C SER A 133 11.48 21.57 -6.39
N ASN A 134 12.16 21.60 -5.24
CA ASN A 134 11.74 21.03 -3.94
C ASN A 134 10.36 21.47 -3.38
N THR A 135 9.74 22.49 -3.93
CA THR A 135 8.38 22.96 -3.57
C THR A 135 7.26 22.01 -4.00
N LEU A 136 7.58 20.93 -4.68
CA LEU A 136 6.63 20.08 -5.41
C LEU A 136 5.89 19.11 -4.53
N LEU A 137 6.47 18.73 -3.41
CA LEU A 137 5.87 17.78 -2.48
C LEU A 137 4.65 18.38 -1.77
N ALA A 138 4.54 19.71 -1.71
CA ALA A 138 3.38 20.41 -1.13
C ALA A 138 2.06 20.22 -1.89
N CYS A 139 2.06 19.64 -3.10
CA CYS A 139 0.84 19.37 -3.85
C CYS A 139 0.12 18.08 -3.39
N PHE A 140 0.79 17.21 -2.65
CA PHE A 140 0.24 15.96 -2.17
C PHE A 140 -0.23 16.08 -0.72
N SER A 141 -1.37 15.47 -0.42
CA SER A 141 -1.85 15.36 0.95
C SER A 141 -1.07 14.29 1.73
N ARG A 142 -1.11 14.35 3.06
CA ARG A 142 -0.56 13.29 3.92
C ARG A 142 -1.12 11.91 3.56
N HIS A 143 -2.39 11.84 3.16
CA HIS A 143 -3.00 10.60 2.69
C HIS A 143 -2.36 10.09 1.38
N ASP A 144 -2.08 11.00 0.43
CA ASP A 144 -1.41 10.62 -0.83
C ASP A 144 -0.03 10.02 -0.55
N TYR A 145 0.75 10.57 0.39
CA TYR A 145 2.04 10.01 0.79
C TYR A 145 1.92 8.63 1.44
N LYS A 146 0.96 8.46 2.36
CA LYS A 146 0.71 7.16 2.98
C LYS A 146 0.34 6.10 1.94
N CYS A 147 -0.51 6.46 0.98
CA CYS A 147 -0.88 5.57 -0.11
C CYS A 147 0.31 5.26 -1.03
N LEU A 148 1.15 6.25 -1.35
CA LEU A 148 2.34 6.06 -2.18
C LEU A 148 3.34 5.11 -1.51
N GLN A 149 3.60 5.30 -0.21
CA GLN A 149 4.46 4.42 0.59
C GLN A 149 3.91 2.98 0.63
N ALA A 150 2.60 2.84 0.85
CA ALA A 150 1.94 1.54 0.85
C ALA A 150 1.99 0.86 -0.53
N ALA A 151 1.83 1.64 -1.62
CA ALA A 151 1.92 1.12 -2.97
C ALA A 151 3.33 0.65 -3.32
N PHE A 152 4.37 1.37 -2.86
CA PHE A 152 5.74 0.94 -3.05
C PHE A 152 6.05 -0.35 -2.29
N LYS A 153 5.70 -0.44 -1.00
CA LYS A 153 5.86 -1.66 -0.21
C LYS A 153 5.09 -2.84 -0.83
N MET A 154 3.87 -2.60 -1.30
CA MET A 154 3.07 -3.59 -2.02
C MET A 154 3.77 -4.06 -3.30
N TYR A 155 4.33 -3.13 -4.09
CA TYR A 155 5.08 -3.46 -5.30
C TYR A 155 6.27 -4.36 -5.00
N GLU A 156 7.10 -4.03 -4.00
CA GLU A 156 8.24 -4.85 -3.59
C GLU A 156 7.80 -6.25 -3.16
N GLN A 157 6.75 -6.35 -2.36
CA GLN A 157 6.18 -7.64 -1.94
C GLN A 157 5.69 -8.46 -3.15
N GLN A 158 4.95 -7.84 -4.08
CA GLN A 158 4.43 -8.53 -5.27
C GLN A 158 5.55 -8.97 -6.21
N LYS A 159 6.57 -8.14 -6.39
CA LYS A 159 7.76 -8.46 -7.17
C LYS A 159 8.52 -9.65 -6.57
N MET A 160 8.83 -9.60 -5.28
CA MET A 160 9.51 -10.66 -4.56
C MET A 160 8.71 -11.98 -4.62
N MET A 161 7.40 -11.93 -4.33
CA MET A 161 6.55 -13.11 -4.39
C MET A 161 6.49 -13.72 -5.80
N PHE A 162 6.51 -12.89 -6.85
CA PHE A 162 6.52 -13.33 -8.23
C PHE A 162 7.85 -13.98 -8.61
N GLU A 163 8.99 -13.36 -8.28
CA GLU A 163 10.33 -13.84 -8.59
C GLU A 163 10.66 -15.15 -7.85
N GLN A 164 10.24 -15.26 -6.59
CA GLN A 164 10.47 -16.46 -5.77
C GLN A 164 9.37 -17.52 -5.92
N ASN A 165 8.34 -17.25 -6.72
CA ASN A 165 7.16 -18.13 -6.89
C ASN A 165 6.51 -18.52 -5.55
N VAL A 166 6.46 -17.58 -4.59
CA VAL A 166 5.81 -17.76 -3.29
C VAL A 166 4.48 -17.02 -3.25
N LEU A 167 3.52 -17.56 -2.48
CA LEU A 167 2.17 -16.99 -2.38
C LEU A 167 1.95 -16.13 -1.13
N ARG A 168 2.91 -16.12 -0.22
CA ARG A 168 2.80 -15.45 1.08
C ARG A 168 4.07 -14.66 1.38
N CYS A 169 3.91 -13.52 2.05
CA CYS A 169 5.00 -12.76 2.63
C CYS A 169 4.56 -12.18 3.98
N ALA A 170 5.54 -11.83 4.82
CA ALA A 170 5.29 -11.18 6.09
C ALA A 170 4.68 -9.79 5.85
N ASP A 171 3.82 -9.33 6.76
CA ASP A 171 3.20 -8.00 6.75
C ASP A 171 2.59 -7.60 5.40
N ARG A 172 2.02 -8.57 4.69
CA ARG A 172 1.48 -8.37 3.36
C ARG A 172 0.48 -7.21 3.32
N ILE A 173 0.72 -6.25 2.44
CA ILE A 173 -0.23 -5.18 2.13
C ILE A 173 -1.41 -5.76 1.35
N ILE A 174 -2.62 -5.55 1.86
CA ILE A 174 -3.86 -6.01 1.25
C ILE A 174 -4.74 -4.86 0.73
N SER A 175 -4.43 -3.63 1.14
CA SER A 175 -5.01 -2.40 0.63
C SER A 175 -4.00 -1.27 0.69
N ILE A 176 -3.80 -0.57 -0.42
CA ILE A 176 -2.92 0.62 -0.46
C ILE A 176 -3.59 1.86 0.15
N TYR A 177 -4.93 1.88 0.19
CA TYR A 177 -5.70 2.98 0.76
C TYR A 177 -5.91 2.83 2.27
N GLN A 178 -5.85 1.59 2.77
CA GLN A 178 -5.95 1.22 4.18
C GLN A 178 -4.80 0.28 4.56
N PRO A 179 -3.55 0.78 4.59
CA PRO A 179 -2.36 -0.07 4.73
C PRO A 179 -2.21 -0.72 6.10
N HIS A 180 -3.02 -0.32 7.08
CA HIS A 180 -3.08 -0.92 8.42
C HIS A 180 -3.86 -2.24 8.46
N LEU A 181 -4.67 -2.53 7.44
CA LEU A 181 -5.44 -3.76 7.38
C LEU A 181 -4.54 -4.97 7.14
N ARG A 182 -4.89 -6.07 7.79
CA ARG A 182 -4.19 -7.35 7.66
C ARG A 182 -5.18 -8.48 7.46
N PRO A 183 -4.77 -9.57 6.78
CA PRO A 183 -5.56 -10.79 6.77
C PRO A 183 -5.54 -11.41 8.16
N ILE A 184 -6.73 -11.69 8.70
CA ILE A 184 -6.92 -12.33 9.99
C ILE A 184 -7.47 -13.71 9.73
N VAL A 185 -6.68 -14.74 10.05
CA VAL A 185 -7.11 -16.12 9.93
C VAL A 185 -7.98 -16.46 11.14
N ARG A 186 -9.25 -16.76 10.90
CA ARG A 186 -10.15 -17.27 11.91
C ARG A 186 -10.52 -18.71 11.60
N GLY A 187 -10.57 -19.57 12.61
CA GLY A 187 -10.93 -20.98 12.47
C GLY A 187 -12.41 -21.25 12.13
N LYS A 188 -13.11 -20.28 11.50
CA LYS A 188 -14.51 -20.42 11.12
C LYS A 188 -14.66 -21.24 9.83
N VAL A 189 -15.63 -22.17 9.82
CA VAL A 189 -15.90 -23.07 8.70
C VAL A 189 -16.30 -22.34 7.40
N LYS A 190 -16.99 -21.20 7.48
CA LYS A 190 -17.48 -20.47 6.28
C LYS A 190 -16.53 -19.41 5.73
N THR A 191 -15.75 -18.74 6.57
CA THR A 191 -14.81 -17.71 6.16
C THR A 191 -13.49 -17.91 6.90
N THR A 192 -12.51 -18.45 6.21
CA THR A 192 -11.19 -18.76 6.79
C THR A 192 -10.33 -17.53 7.00
N VAL A 193 -10.58 -16.45 6.26
CA VAL A 193 -9.82 -15.20 6.34
C VAL A 193 -10.78 -14.02 6.34
N GLU A 194 -10.66 -13.17 7.33
CA GLU A 194 -11.34 -11.87 7.43
C GLU A 194 -10.30 -10.76 7.26
N PHE A 195 -10.74 -9.60 6.79
CA PHE A 195 -9.87 -8.44 6.59
C PHE A 195 -10.35 -7.32 7.49
N GLY A 196 -9.48 -6.83 8.36
CA GLY A 196 -9.86 -5.78 9.29
C GLY A 196 -8.72 -5.34 10.19
N ALA A 197 -9.03 -4.41 11.10
CA ALA A 197 -8.12 -4.02 12.17
C ALA A 197 -8.26 -5.00 13.33
N LYS A 198 -7.13 -5.42 13.90
CA LYS A 198 -7.13 -6.10 15.20
C LYS A 198 -7.37 -5.06 16.29
N ILE A 199 -8.41 -5.23 17.05
CA ILE A 199 -8.72 -4.40 18.20
C ILE A 199 -8.55 -5.26 19.45
N GLY A 200 -7.70 -4.83 20.38
CA GLY A 200 -7.64 -5.40 21.73
C GLY A 200 -8.69 -4.68 22.59
N ALA A 201 -9.62 -5.43 23.15
CA ALA A 201 -10.52 -4.93 24.18
C ALA A 201 -10.06 -5.47 25.53
N SER A 202 -9.80 -4.59 26.50
CA SER A 202 -9.62 -4.99 27.91
C SER A 202 -10.99 -5.09 28.56
N ILE A 203 -11.24 -6.19 29.22
CA ILE A 203 -12.43 -6.42 30.06
C ILE A 203 -11.97 -6.37 31.50
#